data_20935107eea957ce25a4bf4a1883a767
#
_entry.id   20935107eea957ce25a4bf4a1883a767
#
_cell.length_a   1.000
_cell.length_b   1.000
_cell.length_c   1.000
_cell.angle_alpha   90.00
_cell.angle_beta   90.00
_cell.angle_gamma   90.00
#
_symmetry.space_group_name_H-M   'P 1'
#
loop_
_entity.id
_entity.type
_entity.pdbx_description
1 polymer ?
#
loop_
_entity_poly.entity_id
_entity_poly.type
_entity_poly.pdbx_seq_one_letter_code
_entity_poly.pdbx_strand_id
1 'polypeptide(L)'
;ANLDFKKTIRRNLKNYDKASNQLILKDIYFSGRVKKHNKKRIIIAIDESGSMLGSVIYSAVMAQIISKLPFAEVKLIIFDTSIVDLSDHADDPAQTIMSVQLGGGTDIAKALTYCESLIVTPRDTCVIVVTDLYEGGSEAQLMNVSKNIITSGAHLSFLTALDENAAPAYDKATGQRLAD
;
A
#
# COMPACT_ATOMS: atom_id res chain seq x y z
N ALA A 1 11.06 -14.54 22.27
CA ALA A 1 11.22 -13.82 23.53
C ALA A 1 12.43 -14.40 24.28
N ASN A 2 13.33 -13.54 24.72
CA ASN A 2 14.51 -13.98 25.49
C ASN A 2 14.24 -13.78 26.98
N LEU A 3 14.74 -14.71 27.82
CA LEU A 3 14.62 -14.60 29.26
C LEU A 3 15.32 -13.34 29.76
N ASP A 4 14.58 -12.48 30.49
CA ASP A 4 15.14 -11.31 31.17
C ASP A 4 15.65 -11.72 32.55
N PHE A 5 16.90 -12.19 32.57
CA PHE A 5 17.55 -12.64 33.80
C PHE A 5 17.56 -11.56 34.88
N LYS A 6 17.90 -10.31 34.50
CA LYS A 6 18.00 -9.22 35.46
C LYS A 6 16.64 -8.92 36.14
N LYS A 7 15.58 -8.85 35.36
CA LYS A 7 14.22 -8.61 35.88
C LYS A 7 13.70 -9.81 36.65
N THR A 8 13.94 -11.04 36.16
CA THR A 8 13.55 -12.28 36.83
C THR A 8 14.22 -12.40 38.20
N ILE A 9 15.52 -12.25 38.29
CA ILE A 9 16.24 -12.30 39.56
C ILE A 9 15.76 -11.21 40.50
N ARG A 10 15.72 -9.94 40.06
CA ARG A 10 15.29 -8.80 40.91
C ARG A 10 13.91 -8.97 41.49
N ARG A 11 12.96 -9.51 40.72
CA ARG A 11 11.58 -9.70 41.18
C ARG A 11 11.40 -10.90 42.11
N ASN A 12 12.31 -11.88 42.03
CA ASN A 12 12.27 -13.07 42.86
C ASN A 12 13.18 -13.01 44.11
N LEU A 13 13.97 -11.94 44.30
CA LEU A 13 14.84 -11.80 45.48
C LEU A 13 14.11 -12.02 46.82
N LYS A 14 12.86 -11.63 46.89
CA LYS A 14 11.99 -11.88 48.08
C LYS A 14 11.73 -13.36 48.39
N ASN A 15 11.98 -14.24 47.43
CA ASN A 15 11.81 -15.69 47.52
C ASN A 15 13.16 -16.40 47.76
N TYR A 16 14.17 -15.68 48.22
CA TYR A 16 15.46 -16.29 48.58
C TYR A 16 15.31 -17.09 49.87
N ASP A 17 15.60 -18.37 49.78
CA ASP A 17 15.59 -19.27 50.93
C ASP A 17 16.99 -19.32 51.54
N LYS A 18 17.13 -18.80 52.76
CA LYS A 18 18.38 -18.77 53.50
C LYS A 18 18.81 -20.15 54.00
N ALA A 19 17.88 -21.07 54.19
CA ALA A 19 18.20 -22.40 54.74
C ALA A 19 18.84 -23.29 53.67
N SER A 20 18.32 -23.25 52.45
CA SER A 20 18.88 -23.99 51.30
C SER A 20 19.89 -23.19 50.48
N ASN A 21 20.10 -21.89 50.78
CA ASN A 21 20.94 -20.97 50.05
C ASN A 21 20.57 -20.89 48.55
N GLN A 22 19.25 -20.92 48.23
CA GLN A 22 18.74 -20.96 46.86
C GLN A 22 17.72 -19.84 46.61
N LEU A 23 17.71 -19.33 45.36
CA LEU A 23 16.70 -18.41 44.88
C LEU A 23 15.59 -19.18 44.19
N ILE A 24 14.40 -19.17 44.77
CA ILE A 24 13.22 -19.82 44.20
C ILE A 24 12.56 -18.88 43.19
N LEU A 25 12.62 -19.26 41.90
CA LEU A 25 12.01 -18.49 40.84
C LEU A 25 10.50 -18.86 40.74
N LYS A 26 9.64 -18.00 41.27
CA LYS A 26 8.17 -18.13 41.14
C LYS A 26 7.67 -17.48 39.84
N ASP A 27 8.26 -16.33 39.48
CA ASP A 27 7.84 -15.53 38.33
C ASP A 27 9.00 -15.42 37.35
N ILE A 28 8.77 -15.79 36.09
CA ILE A 28 9.76 -15.72 35.02
C ILE A 28 9.36 -14.59 34.07
N TYR A 29 10.29 -13.67 33.81
CA TYR A 29 10.08 -12.53 32.94
C TYR A 29 10.85 -12.69 31.63
N PHE A 30 10.17 -12.41 30.53
CA PHE A 30 10.77 -12.42 29.19
C PHE A 30 10.83 -11.01 28.65
N SER A 31 11.94 -10.65 28.01
CA SER A 31 12.05 -9.45 27.19
C SER A 31 11.81 -9.82 25.74
N GLY A 32 10.77 -9.28 25.14
CA GLY A 32 10.56 -9.29 23.70
C GLY A 32 10.97 -7.93 23.13
N ARG A 33 11.87 -7.89 22.18
CA ARG A 33 11.94 -6.73 21.29
C ARG A 33 10.71 -6.79 20.42
N VAL A 34 9.73 -5.96 20.71
CA VAL A 34 8.71 -5.63 19.70
C VAL A 34 9.45 -4.85 18.63
N LYS A 35 9.80 -5.50 17.53
CA LYS A 35 10.19 -4.77 16.32
C LYS A 35 8.96 -3.93 15.94
N LYS A 36 9.01 -2.63 16.19
CA LYS A 36 8.12 -1.71 15.51
C LYS A 36 8.48 -1.81 14.03
N HIS A 37 7.74 -2.63 13.30
CA HIS A 37 7.78 -2.55 11.85
C HIS A 37 7.14 -1.21 11.51
N ASN A 38 7.88 -0.33 10.87
CA ASN A 38 7.25 0.82 10.20
C ASN A 38 6.24 0.24 9.23
N LYS A 39 5.00 0.69 9.34
CA LYS A 39 3.99 0.29 8.37
C LYS A 39 4.45 0.71 6.99
N LYS A 40 4.39 -0.19 6.04
CA LYS A 40 4.58 0.14 4.63
C LYS A 40 3.39 0.98 4.18
N ARG A 41 3.64 2.03 3.40
CA ARG A 41 2.58 2.81 2.77
C ARG A 41 2.30 2.25 1.40
N ILE A 42 1.04 1.94 1.12
CA ILE A 42 0.59 1.47 -0.18
C ILE A 42 -0.42 2.49 -0.70
N ILE A 43 -0.10 3.13 -1.80
CA ILE A 43 -0.98 4.07 -2.49
C ILE A 43 -1.53 3.34 -3.70
N ILE A 44 -2.85 3.16 -3.76
CA ILE A 44 -3.54 2.48 -4.85
C ILE A 44 -4.33 3.53 -5.62
N ALA A 45 -4.00 3.71 -6.88
CA ALA A 45 -4.73 4.57 -7.79
C ALA A 45 -5.45 3.71 -8.83
N ILE A 46 -6.77 3.83 -8.89
CA ILE A 46 -7.64 3.03 -9.76
C ILE A 46 -8.24 3.94 -10.82
N ASP A 47 -8.02 3.58 -12.06
CA ASP A 47 -8.60 4.22 -13.23
C ASP A 47 -10.06 3.81 -13.37
N GLU A 48 -10.97 4.79 -13.34
CA GLU A 48 -12.41 4.63 -13.58
C GLU A 48 -12.86 5.24 -14.91
N SER A 49 -11.94 5.35 -15.86
CA SER A 49 -12.32 5.70 -17.23
C SER A 49 -13.30 4.68 -17.85
N GLY A 50 -14.01 5.10 -18.89
CA GLY A 50 -15.04 4.27 -19.50
C GLY A 50 -14.57 2.91 -20.00
N SER A 51 -13.30 2.78 -20.43
CA SER A 51 -12.65 1.52 -20.83
C SER A 51 -12.38 0.56 -19.68
N MET A 52 -12.31 1.08 -18.44
CA MET A 52 -11.94 0.33 -17.24
C MET A 52 -13.13 -0.24 -16.46
N LEU A 53 -14.37 0.02 -16.87
CA LEU A 53 -15.59 -0.38 -16.12
C LEU A 53 -15.61 -1.87 -15.73
N GLY A 54 -15.15 -2.76 -16.61
CA GLY A 54 -15.06 -4.19 -16.31
C GLY A 54 -13.99 -4.54 -15.26
N SER A 55 -12.97 -3.72 -15.13
CA SER A 55 -11.82 -3.94 -14.22
C SER A 55 -12.00 -3.31 -12.86
N VAL A 56 -12.93 -2.37 -12.70
CA VAL A 56 -13.17 -1.62 -11.43
C VAL A 56 -13.52 -2.58 -10.28
N ILE A 57 -14.35 -3.59 -10.53
CA ILE A 57 -14.73 -4.56 -9.50
C ILE A 57 -13.51 -5.33 -8.98
N TYR A 58 -12.64 -5.80 -9.88
CA TYR A 58 -11.42 -6.51 -9.50
C TYR A 58 -10.48 -5.60 -8.71
N SER A 59 -10.36 -4.35 -9.13
CA SER A 59 -9.54 -3.34 -8.45
C SER A 59 -10.05 -3.05 -7.05
N ALA A 60 -11.36 -2.95 -6.88
CA ALA A 60 -12.02 -2.77 -5.59
C ALA A 60 -11.75 -3.95 -4.63
N VAL A 61 -11.87 -5.18 -5.14
CA VAL A 61 -11.57 -6.40 -4.35
C VAL A 61 -10.10 -6.43 -3.96
N MET A 62 -9.18 -6.10 -4.86
CA MET A 62 -7.74 -6.03 -4.56
C MET A 62 -7.44 -4.96 -3.50
N ALA A 63 -8.02 -3.77 -3.63
CA ALA A 63 -7.88 -2.71 -2.63
C ALA A 63 -8.39 -3.16 -1.25
N GLN A 64 -9.50 -3.90 -1.20
CA GLN A 64 -10.06 -4.44 0.05
C GLN A 64 -9.15 -5.49 0.68
N ILE A 65 -8.53 -6.37 -0.12
CA ILE A 65 -7.56 -7.35 0.38
C ILE A 65 -6.34 -6.65 0.98
N ILE A 66 -5.80 -5.67 0.26
CA ILE A 66 -4.60 -4.94 0.67
C ILE A 66 -4.87 -4.09 1.91
N SER A 67 -6.05 -3.45 2.03
CA SER A 67 -6.41 -2.62 3.18
C SER A 67 -6.46 -3.40 4.50
N LYS A 68 -6.70 -4.71 4.45
CA LYS A 68 -6.72 -5.59 5.63
C LYS A 68 -5.34 -6.06 6.08
N LEU A 69 -4.26 -5.69 5.39
CA LEU A 69 -2.91 -6.07 5.78
C LEU A 69 -2.44 -5.28 7.01
N PRO A 70 -2.13 -5.94 8.14
CA PRO A 70 -1.86 -5.27 9.41
C PRO A 70 -0.54 -4.46 9.41
N PHE A 71 0.31 -4.69 8.41
CA PHE A 71 1.60 -4.01 8.26
C PHE A 71 1.56 -2.89 7.21
N ALA A 72 0.40 -2.62 6.60
CA ALA A 72 0.22 -1.61 5.57
C ALA A 72 -0.65 -0.45 6.07
N GLU A 73 -0.31 0.76 5.63
CA GLU A 73 -1.17 1.94 5.62
C GLU A 73 -1.59 2.15 4.16
N VAL A 74 -2.87 1.97 3.88
CA VAL A 74 -3.38 2.04 2.52
C VAL A 74 -4.00 3.41 2.27
N LYS A 75 -3.62 4.04 1.16
CA LYS A 75 -4.26 5.21 0.57
C LYS A 75 -4.93 4.77 -0.72
N LEU A 76 -6.21 5.07 -0.84
CA LEU A 76 -7.03 4.66 -1.98
C LEU A 76 -7.49 5.89 -2.76
N ILE A 77 -7.21 5.89 -4.03
CA ILE A 77 -7.52 6.97 -4.95
C ILE A 77 -8.21 6.37 -6.16
N ILE A 78 -9.27 7.00 -6.60
CA ILE A 78 -9.86 6.73 -7.91
C ILE A 78 -9.69 7.96 -8.78
N PHE A 79 -9.54 7.74 -10.07
CA PHE A 79 -9.35 8.83 -11.01
C PHE A 79 -9.94 8.54 -12.40
N ASP A 80 -10.29 9.62 -13.07
CA ASP A 80 -10.51 9.73 -14.50
C ASP A 80 -9.76 10.99 -14.98
N THR A 81 -10.43 12.04 -15.42
CA THR A 81 -9.86 13.39 -15.56
C THR A 81 -9.89 14.18 -14.25
N SER A 82 -10.60 13.65 -13.25
CA SER A 82 -10.70 14.15 -11.88
C SER A 82 -10.04 13.15 -10.91
N ILE A 83 -9.79 13.57 -9.68
CA ILE A 83 -9.20 12.71 -8.65
C ILE A 83 -10.12 12.72 -7.44
N VAL A 84 -10.43 11.54 -6.92
CA VAL A 84 -11.18 11.37 -5.66
C VAL A 84 -10.34 10.54 -4.70
N ASP A 85 -10.00 11.13 -3.57
CA ASP A 85 -9.26 10.43 -2.49
C ASP A 85 -10.28 9.74 -1.57
N LEU A 86 -10.21 8.43 -1.50
CA LEU A 86 -11.07 7.57 -0.69
C LEU A 86 -10.33 6.99 0.52
N SER A 87 -9.17 7.53 0.87
CA SER A 87 -8.31 7.00 1.93
C SER A 87 -8.98 6.91 3.30
N ASP A 88 -9.90 7.82 3.60
CA ASP A 88 -10.64 7.83 4.86
C ASP A 88 -11.77 6.78 4.90
N HIS A 89 -12.08 6.17 3.76
CA HIS A 89 -13.11 5.14 3.58
C HIS A 89 -12.51 3.77 3.22
N ALA A 90 -11.22 3.57 3.52
CA ALA A 90 -10.49 2.35 3.16
C ALA A 90 -10.97 1.08 3.92
N ASP A 91 -11.89 1.21 4.86
CA ASP A 91 -12.47 0.06 5.58
C ASP A 91 -13.40 -0.79 4.71
N ASP A 92 -14.10 -0.17 3.76
CA ASP A 92 -14.90 -0.84 2.72
C ASP A 92 -14.67 -0.22 1.34
N PRO A 93 -13.51 -0.49 0.74
CA PRO A 93 -13.15 0.10 -0.56
C PRO A 93 -14.11 -0.31 -1.68
N ALA A 94 -14.64 -1.53 -1.65
CA ALA A 94 -15.50 -2.03 -2.70
C ALA A 94 -16.81 -1.23 -2.79
N GLN A 95 -17.49 -1.04 -1.66
CA GLN A 95 -18.72 -0.25 -1.63
C GLN A 95 -18.45 1.21 -2.00
N THR A 96 -17.33 1.75 -1.55
CA THR A 96 -16.98 3.14 -1.79
C THR A 96 -16.66 3.40 -3.27
N ILE A 97 -15.86 2.54 -3.92
CA ILE A 97 -15.55 2.64 -5.35
C ILE A 97 -16.85 2.54 -6.19
N MET A 98 -17.71 1.59 -5.87
CA MET A 98 -18.97 1.41 -6.60
C MET A 98 -19.99 2.55 -6.40
N SER A 99 -19.82 3.38 -5.37
CA SER A 99 -20.69 4.53 -5.10
C SER A 99 -20.28 5.79 -5.87
N VAL A 100 -19.05 5.84 -6.36
CA VAL A 100 -18.53 6.95 -7.15
C VAL A 100 -18.61 6.56 -8.62
N GLN A 101 -19.33 7.33 -9.41
CA GLN A 101 -19.38 7.18 -10.87
C GLN A 101 -18.52 8.29 -11.47
N LEU A 102 -17.32 7.93 -11.87
CA LEU A 102 -16.53 8.66 -12.83
C LEU A 102 -16.89 8.09 -14.23
N GLY A 103 -16.45 8.62 -15.27
CA GLY A 103 -16.81 8.14 -16.62
C GLY A 103 -16.30 9.07 -17.71
N GLY A 104 -15.35 9.89 -17.34
CA GLY A 104 -14.65 10.80 -18.23
C GLY A 104 -13.53 10.12 -19.02
N GLY A 105 -12.64 10.93 -19.53
CA GLY A 105 -11.37 10.46 -20.09
C GLY A 105 -10.40 10.02 -19.00
N THR A 106 -9.14 9.86 -19.35
CA THR A 106 -8.08 9.39 -18.43
C THR A 106 -6.96 10.43 -18.35
N ASP A 107 -6.49 10.73 -17.12
CA ASP A 107 -5.28 11.55 -16.89
C ASP A 107 -4.42 10.87 -15.81
N ILE A 108 -3.64 9.90 -16.25
CA ILE A 108 -2.76 9.11 -15.37
C ILE A 108 -1.64 9.99 -14.79
N ALA A 109 -1.13 10.93 -15.59
CA ALA A 109 -0.07 11.83 -15.15
C ALA A 109 -0.51 12.70 -13.97
N LYS A 110 -1.74 13.20 -14.02
CA LYS A 110 -2.35 13.97 -12.92
C LYS A 110 -2.56 13.09 -11.68
N ALA A 111 -3.06 11.88 -11.84
CA ALA A 111 -3.25 10.93 -10.75
C ALA A 111 -1.91 10.58 -10.07
N LEU A 112 -0.87 10.30 -10.85
CA LEU A 112 0.49 10.05 -10.32
C LEU A 112 1.08 11.27 -9.62
N THR A 113 0.85 12.49 -10.11
CA THR A 113 1.27 13.72 -9.44
C THR A 113 0.62 13.83 -8.05
N TYR A 114 -0.64 13.47 -7.95
CA TYR A 114 -1.33 13.42 -6.65
C TYR A 114 -0.74 12.33 -5.76
N CYS A 115 -0.51 11.11 -6.28
CA CYS A 115 0.14 10.03 -5.53
C CYS A 115 1.53 10.43 -5.01
N GLU A 116 2.33 11.13 -5.84
CA GLU A 116 3.65 11.65 -5.45
C GLU A 116 3.54 12.55 -4.22
N SER A 117 2.53 13.41 -4.14
CA SER A 117 2.29 14.30 -2.99
C SER A 117 2.00 13.55 -1.68
N LEU A 118 1.49 12.31 -1.76
CA LEU A 118 1.19 11.47 -0.61
C LEU A 118 2.40 10.65 -0.12
N ILE A 119 3.52 10.68 -0.83
CA ILE A 119 4.74 9.96 -0.46
C ILE A 119 5.45 10.71 0.66
N VAL A 120 5.43 10.14 1.86
CA VAL A 120 6.15 10.71 3.04
C VAL A 120 7.50 10.02 3.24
N THR A 121 7.53 8.71 3.09
CA THR A 121 8.73 7.89 3.28
C THR A 121 8.95 7.05 2.01
N PRO A 122 9.69 7.54 1.02
CA PRO A 122 9.78 6.90 -0.29
C PRO A 122 10.15 5.41 -0.21
N ARG A 123 11.21 5.04 0.52
CA ARG A 123 11.69 3.65 0.64
C ARG A 123 10.69 2.68 1.26
N ASP A 124 9.70 3.19 1.98
CA ASP A 124 8.64 2.40 2.60
C ASP A 124 7.29 2.59 1.88
N THR A 125 7.30 3.24 0.71
CA THR A 125 6.09 3.51 -0.08
C THR A 125 6.09 2.72 -1.38
N CYS A 126 4.93 2.13 -1.68
CA CYS A 126 4.63 1.49 -2.95
C CYS A 126 3.41 2.17 -3.56
N VAL A 127 3.55 2.66 -4.78
CA VAL A 127 2.45 3.20 -5.59
C VAL A 127 2.03 2.14 -6.58
N ILE A 128 0.76 1.79 -6.59
CA ILE A 128 0.15 0.80 -7.49
C ILE A 128 -0.91 1.53 -8.30
N VAL A 129 -0.78 1.52 -9.61
CA VAL A 129 -1.74 2.11 -10.54
C VAL A 129 -2.43 1.00 -11.31
N VAL A 130 -3.75 0.97 -11.28
CA VAL A 130 -4.56 0.05 -12.06
C VAL A 130 -5.18 0.82 -13.22
N THR A 131 -4.77 0.54 -14.45
CA THR A 131 -5.16 1.30 -15.65
C THR A 131 -4.91 0.48 -16.91
N ASP A 132 -5.55 0.83 -18.01
CA ASP A 132 -5.26 0.31 -19.34
C ASP A 132 -4.17 1.10 -20.09
N LEU A 133 -3.55 2.08 -19.42
CA LEU A 133 -2.47 2.92 -19.92
C LEU A 133 -2.83 3.83 -21.13
N TYR A 134 -4.12 3.97 -21.48
CA TYR A 134 -4.54 4.95 -22.48
C TYR A 134 -4.55 6.34 -21.86
N GLU A 135 -3.39 7.02 -21.95
CA GLU A 135 -3.20 8.37 -21.43
C GLU A 135 -3.96 9.40 -22.28
N GLY A 136 -4.94 10.07 -21.70
CA GLY A 136 -5.68 11.14 -22.34
C GLY A 136 -5.02 12.52 -22.17
N GLY A 137 -4.05 12.62 -21.27
CA GLY A 137 -3.27 13.83 -21.01
C GLY A 137 -1.92 13.86 -21.75
N SER A 138 -0.86 14.17 -21.02
CA SER A 138 0.49 14.28 -21.57
C SER A 138 1.35 13.07 -21.23
N GLU A 139 1.67 12.22 -22.20
CA GLU A 139 2.61 11.12 -22.01
C GLU A 139 3.99 11.58 -21.49
N ALA A 140 4.48 12.73 -21.94
CA ALA A 140 5.74 13.25 -21.45
C ALA A 140 5.69 13.58 -19.96
N GLN A 141 4.55 14.09 -19.49
CA GLN A 141 4.33 14.34 -18.07
C GLN A 141 4.20 13.02 -17.30
N LEU A 142 3.50 12.03 -17.83
CA LEU A 142 3.40 10.68 -17.25
C LEU A 142 4.79 10.07 -17.03
N MET A 143 5.66 10.10 -18.04
CA MET A 143 7.04 9.59 -17.93
C MET A 143 7.85 10.36 -16.88
N ASN A 144 7.75 11.69 -16.85
CA ASN A 144 8.49 12.52 -15.90
C ASN A 144 8.08 12.23 -14.45
N VAL A 145 6.77 12.17 -14.16
CA VAL A 145 6.27 11.90 -12.80
C VAL A 145 6.62 10.48 -12.36
N SER A 146 6.48 9.49 -13.25
CA SER A 146 6.90 8.10 -12.99
C SER A 146 8.39 8.03 -12.61
N LYS A 147 9.24 8.71 -13.36
CA LYS A 147 10.67 8.80 -13.07
C LYS A 147 10.97 9.49 -11.74
N ASN A 148 10.25 10.55 -11.40
CA ASN A 148 10.40 11.25 -10.12
C ASN A 148 10.08 10.32 -8.95
N ILE A 149 8.97 9.61 -9.01
CA ILE A 149 8.56 8.66 -7.97
C ILE A 149 9.64 7.59 -7.76
N ILE A 150 10.12 6.96 -8.83
CA ILE A 150 11.15 5.92 -8.78
C ILE A 150 12.47 6.50 -8.25
N THR A 151 12.89 7.66 -8.74
CA THR A 151 14.14 8.32 -8.33
C THR A 151 14.11 8.74 -6.86
N SER A 152 12.95 9.05 -6.30
CA SER A 152 12.78 9.30 -4.87
C SER A 152 13.09 8.08 -4.00
N GLY A 153 13.07 6.88 -4.57
CA GLY A 153 13.27 5.59 -3.91
C GLY A 153 11.96 4.88 -3.54
N ALA A 154 10.82 5.37 -4.00
CA ALA A 154 9.55 4.67 -3.88
C ALA A 154 9.40 3.61 -4.98
N HIS A 155 8.60 2.59 -4.71
CA HIS A 155 8.24 1.60 -5.71
C HIS A 155 7.02 2.07 -6.49
N LEU A 156 7.07 1.96 -7.83
CA LEU A 156 5.95 2.21 -8.72
C LEU A 156 5.64 0.94 -9.50
N SER A 157 4.37 0.57 -9.55
CA SER A 157 3.90 -0.60 -10.29
C SER A 157 2.61 -0.27 -11.03
N PHE A 158 2.51 -0.70 -12.27
CA PHE A 158 1.29 -0.63 -13.07
C PHE A 158 0.69 -2.03 -13.17
N LEU A 159 -0.58 -2.16 -12.81
CA LEU A 159 -1.40 -3.34 -13.03
C LEU A 159 -2.29 -3.05 -14.23
N THR A 160 -1.95 -3.66 -15.36
CA THR A 160 -2.66 -3.39 -16.59
C THR A 160 -3.93 -4.20 -16.73
N ALA A 161 -4.94 -3.63 -17.37
CA ALA A 161 -6.22 -4.26 -17.60
C ALA A 161 -6.10 -5.50 -18.51
N LEU A 162 -6.97 -6.46 -18.26
CA LEU A 162 -7.19 -7.62 -19.11
C LEU A 162 -8.61 -7.56 -19.67
N ASP A 163 -8.80 -8.08 -20.88
CA ASP A 163 -10.12 -8.26 -21.45
C ASP A 163 -10.89 -9.45 -20.83
N GLU A 164 -12.11 -9.69 -21.27
CA GLU A 164 -12.96 -10.79 -20.80
C GLU A 164 -12.36 -12.18 -21.03
N ASN A 165 -11.40 -12.31 -21.96
CA ASN A 165 -10.67 -13.52 -22.27
C ASN A 165 -9.33 -13.63 -21.54
N ALA A 166 -9.06 -12.73 -20.59
CA ALA A 166 -7.80 -12.58 -19.89
C ALA A 166 -6.61 -12.25 -20.82
N ALA A 167 -6.88 -11.66 -21.99
CA ALA A 167 -5.83 -11.16 -22.88
C ALA A 167 -5.49 -9.70 -22.51
N PRO A 168 -4.22 -9.27 -22.70
CA PRO A 168 -3.79 -7.91 -22.39
C PRO A 168 -4.57 -6.84 -23.18
N ALA A 169 -5.32 -6.01 -22.47
CA ALA A 169 -6.15 -4.93 -23.03
C ALA A 169 -5.63 -3.57 -22.52
N TYR A 170 -4.43 -3.19 -22.95
CA TYR A 170 -3.79 -1.94 -22.56
C TYR A 170 -2.92 -1.37 -23.69
N ASP A 171 -2.56 -0.09 -23.61
CA ASP A 171 -1.61 0.54 -24.54
C ASP A 171 -0.20 0.00 -24.34
N LYS A 172 0.19 -0.91 -25.25
CA LYS A 172 1.50 -1.58 -25.23
C LYS A 172 2.66 -0.63 -25.48
N ALA A 173 2.44 0.47 -26.25
CA ALA A 173 3.50 1.43 -26.56
C ALA A 173 3.85 2.24 -25.30
N THR A 174 2.85 2.74 -24.60
CA THR A 174 3.03 3.42 -23.30
C THR A 174 3.60 2.47 -22.25
N GLY A 175 3.10 1.22 -22.19
CA GLY A 175 3.62 0.20 -21.27
C GLY A 175 5.10 -0.10 -21.48
N GLN A 176 5.55 -0.23 -22.72
CA GLN A 176 6.98 -0.45 -23.02
C GLN A 176 7.85 0.73 -22.58
N ARG A 177 7.41 1.96 -22.83
CA ARG A 177 8.14 3.18 -22.44
C ARG A 177 8.23 3.37 -20.92
N LEU A 178 7.24 2.88 -20.16
CA LEU A 178 7.26 2.90 -18.70
C LEU A 178 8.16 1.81 -18.13
N ALA A 179 8.41 0.73 -18.88
CA ALA A 179 9.26 -0.39 -18.45
C ALA A 179 10.76 -0.15 -18.71
N ASP A 180 11.11 0.77 -19.66
CA ASP A 180 12.48 1.17 -20.00
C ASP A 180 13.01 2.21 -19.00
#